data_d9032f6e75875c05199c9c44a794c35c
#
_entry.id   d9032f6e75875c05199c9c44a794c35c
#
_cell.length_a   1.000
_cell.length_b   1.000
_cell.length_c   1.000
_cell.angle_alpha   90.00
_cell.angle_beta   90.00
_cell.angle_gamma   90.00
#
_symmetry.space_group_name_H-M   'P 1'
#
loop_
_entity.id
_entity.type
_entity.pdbx_description
1 polymer ?
#
loop_
_entity_poly.entity_id
_entity_poly.type
_entity_poly.pdbx_seq_one_letter_code
_entity_poly.pdbx_strand_id
1 'polypeptide(L)'
;REINRMVGGIDMLDAHRQGGAPMREESAPRGFGDIAVLYRTHRQASLLEECFQKEGIPYNVAGRESYLTDKAVRTALAFFRSLQSGSDRLSAHLASAGLGKERMEALRMAFAELAVQKEKPVRLVDLWIGQMGLEDDAAFRRLRGLAACAKSMPELLASIALGQEGDLRRSGTRTYHSDAVTPMTLHGSKGLEFPVVFLCGVNEGIIPHTGMRGQSDPGEERRLFYVGMTRAQEELLLLTSGAPSVFLGDIPKDRLERSAVWTRPEEPAKQMSLF
;
A
#
# COMPACT_ATOMS: atom_id res chain seq x y z
N ARG A 1 -11.47 -15.62 1.14
CA ARG A 1 -11.64 -16.99 1.67
C ARG A 1 -10.32 -17.60 2.10
N GLU A 2 -9.31 -17.71 1.22
CA GLU A 2 -8.02 -18.32 1.56
C GLU A 2 -7.34 -17.62 2.74
N ILE A 3 -7.35 -16.30 2.76
CA ILE A 3 -6.84 -15.50 3.89
C ILE A 3 -7.57 -15.87 5.19
N ASN A 4 -8.90 -15.92 5.17
CA ASN A 4 -9.69 -16.29 6.34
C ASN A 4 -9.40 -17.73 6.80
N ARG A 5 -9.19 -18.65 5.85
CA ARG A 5 -8.80 -20.03 6.15
C ARG A 5 -7.45 -20.12 6.88
N MET A 6 -6.47 -19.32 6.42
CA MET A 6 -5.14 -19.29 7.01
C MET A 6 -5.10 -18.69 8.42
N VAL A 7 -5.96 -17.72 8.69
CA VAL A 7 -6.05 -17.04 9.99
C VAL A 7 -6.94 -17.82 11.00
N GLY A 8 -7.41 -19.00 10.62
CA GLY A 8 -8.25 -19.85 11.50
C GLY A 8 -9.74 -19.48 11.48
N GLY A 9 -10.17 -18.71 10.49
CA GLY A 9 -11.58 -18.48 10.21
C GLY A 9 -12.25 -19.75 9.73
N ILE A 10 -13.07 -20.36 10.57
CA ILE A 10 -13.90 -21.50 10.19
C ILE A 10 -14.98 -20.94 9.25
N ASP A 11 -14.90 -21.26 7.97
CA ASP A 11 -16.05 -21.07 7.08
C ASP A 11 -17.10 -22.10 7.50
N MET A 12 -18.14 -21.63 8.19
CA MET A 12 -19.23 -22.48 8.72
C MET A 12 -19.91 -23.31 7.61
N LEU A 13 -19.75 -22.92 6.35
CA LEU A 13 -20.27 -23.66 5.20
C LEU A 13 -19.35 -24.82 4.78
N ASP A 14 -18.07 -24.76 5.09
CA ASP A 14 -17.13 -25.84 4.77
C ASP A 14 -17.06 -26.92 5.88
N ALA A 15 -17.41 -26.57 7.12
CA ALA A 15 -17.52 -27.55 8.21
C ALA A 15 -18.56 -28.66 7.91
N HIS A 16 -19.56 -28.39 7.06
CA HIS A 16 -20.59 -29.36 6.67
C HIS A 16 -20.20 -30.20 5.42
N ARG A 17 -19.13 -29.86 4.71
CA ARG A 17 -18.71 -30.54 3.47
C ARG A 17 -17.50 -31.45 3.62
N GLN A 18 -16.75 -31.36 4.71
CA GLN A 18 -15.53 -32.16 4.89
C GLN A 18 -15.77 -33.40 5.79
N GLY A 19 -16.37 -34.40 5.20
CA GLY A 19 -16.10 -35.77 5.58
C GLY A 19 -14.73 -36.20 5.05
N GLY A 20 -13.67 -36.08 5.86
CA GLY A 20 -12.50 -36.93 5.74
C GLY A 20 -11.42 -36.59 4.72
N ALA A 21 -10.83 -35.38 4.73
CA ALA A 21 -9.47 -35.22 4.22
C ALA A 21 -8.51 -34.95 5.38
N PRO A 22 -7.27 -35.53 5.37
CA PRO A 22 -6.33 -35.33 6.45
C PRO A 22 -5.93 -33.84 6.51
N MET A 23 -6.07 -33.24 7.71
CA MET A 23 -5.52 -31.92 8.03
C MET A 23 -4.00 -31.96 7.76
N ARG A 24 -3.52 -31.06 6.89
CA ARG A 24 -2.09 -30.75 6.82
C ARG A 24 -1.63 -30.34 8.22
N GLU A 25 -0.43 -30.81 8.58
CA GLU A 25 0.21 -30.54 9.87
C GLU A 25 0.07 -29.07 10.29
N GLU A 26 -0.26 -28.86 11.55
CA GLU A 26 -0.52 -27.60 12.21
C GLU A 26 0.62 -26.61 12.03
N SER A 27 0.51 -25.76 11.02
CA SER A 27 1.26 -24.50 11.05
C SER A 27 0.68 -23.63 12.17
N ALA A 28 1.54 -22.98 12.93
CA ALA A 28 1.16 -22.07 14.00
C ALA A 28 0.04 -21.11 13.52
N PRO A 29 -0.93 -20.77 14.39
CA PRO A 29 -2.02 -19.89 14.01
C PRO A 29 -1.44 -18.56 13.48
N ARG A 30 -1.73 -18.26 12.22
CA ARG A 30 -1.27 -17.04 11.53
C ARG A 30 -2.20 -15.89 11.84
N GLY A 31 -1.62 -14.69 12.04
CA GLY A 31 -2.37 -13.44 12.10
C GLY A 31 -2.57 -12.83 10.71
N PHE A 32 -3.49 -11.90 10.58
CA PHE A 32 -3.63 -11.11 9.35
C PHE A 32 -2.35 -10.31 9.04
N GLY A 33 -1.59 -9.93 10.06
CA GLY A 33 -0.31 -9.20 9.93
C GLY A 33 0.80 -10.01 9.27
N ASP A 34 0.70 -11.34 9.23
CA ASP A 34 1.65 -12.23 8.57
C ASP A 34 1.46 -12.28 7.05
N ILE A 35 0.39 -11.67 6.54
CA ILE A 35 -0.05 -11.80 5.16
C ILE A 35 0.16 -10.49 4.39
N ALA A 36 0.92 -10.55 3.31
CA ALA A 36 0.98 -9.49 2.31
C ALA A 36 0.24 -9.87 1.03
N VAL A 37 -0.41 -8.86 0.41
CA VAL A 37 -1.07 -9.01 -0.88
C VAL A 37 -0.42 -8.06 -1.88
N LEU A 38 0.39 -8.62 -2.77
CA LEU A 38 1.15 -7.85 -3.74
C LEU A 38 0.39 -7.73 -5.06
N TYR A 39 0.44 -6.55 -5.66
CA TYR A 39 -0.19 -6.27 -6.95
C TYR A 39 0.70 -5.36 -7.80
N ARG A 40 0.44 -5.33 -9.12
CA ARG A 40 1.27 -4.55 -10.06
C ARG A 40 0.80 -3.11 -10.24
N THR A 41 -0.51 -2.87 -10.25
CA THR A 41 -1.11 -1.57 -10.57
C THR A 41 -2.07 -1.08 -9.50
N HIS A 42 -2.17 0.24 -9.33
CA HIS A 42 -3.11 0.84 -8.38
C HIS A 42 -4.59 0.53 -8.68
N ARG A 43 -4.93 0.21 -9.93
CA ARG A 43 -6.29 -0.24 -10.27
C ARG A 43 -6.67 -1.53 -9.55
N GLN A 44 -5.73 -2.45 -9.40
CA GLN A 44 -5.95 -3.69 -8.64
C GLN A 44 -6.16 -3.41 -7.14
N ALA A 45 -5.51 -2.38 -6.60
CA ALA A 45 -5.65 -2.01 -5.19
C ALA A 45 -7.11 -1.72 -4.81
N SER A 46 -7.82 -0.93 -5.61
CA SER A 46 -9.22 -0.57 -5.33
C SER A 46 -10.14 -1.80 -5.28
N LEU A 47 -9.94 -2.74 -6.21
CA LEU A 47 -10.71 -4.00 -6.22
C LEU A 47 -10.41 -4.87 -5.01
N LEU A 48 -9.13 -4.94 -4.59
CA LEU A 48 -8.74 -5.68 -3.39
C LEU A 48 -9.32 -5.06 -2.12
N GLU A 49 -9.30 -3.73 -2.01
CA GLU A 49 -9.90 -2.99 -0.89
C GLU A 49 -11.41 -3.28 -0.78
N GLU A 50 -12.13 -3.23 -1.91
CA GLU A 50 -13.55 -3.59 -1.93
C GLU A 50 -13.80 -5.04 -1.49
N CYS A 51 -12.94 -5.96 -1.92
CA CYS A 51 -13.02 -7.36 -1.51
C CYS A 51 -12.76 -7.52 0.00
N PHE A 52 -11.71 -6.88 0.54
CA PHE A 52 -11.41 -6.94 1.97
C PHE A 52 -12.54 -6.37 2.82
N GLN A 53 -13.12 -5.23 2.41
CA GLN A 53 -14.27 -4.64 3.09
C GLN A 53 -15.48 -5.58 3.09
N LYS A 54 -15.81 -6.18 1.94
CA LYS A 54 -16.95 -7.11 1.82
C LYS A 54 -16.78 -8.37 2.65
N GLU A 55 -15.56 -8.87 2.75
CA GLU A 55 -15.23 -10.11 3.48
C GLU A 55 -14.87 -9.85 4.95
N GLY A 56 -14.91 -8.59 5.40
CA GLY A 56 -14.56 -8.21 6.78
C GLY A 56 -13.10 -8.44 7.15
N ILE A 57 -12.20 -8.48 6.15
CA ILE A 57 -10.77 -8.70 6.37
C ILE A 57 -10.12 -7.36 6.76
N PRO A 58 -9.49 -7.25 7.94
CA PRO A 58 -8.77 -6.05 8.31
C PRO A 58 -7.53 -5.90 7.41
N TYR A 59 -7.32 -4.71 6.85
CA TYR A 59 -6.20 -4.44 5.97
C TYR A 59 -5.59 -3.06 6.22
N ASN A 60 -4.28 -2.96 5.95
CA ASN A 60 -3.53 -1.71 6.04
C ASN A 60 -2.73 -1.52 4.74
N VAL A 61 -3.22 -0.64 3.87
CA VAL A 61 -2.60 -0.41 2.55
C VAL A 61 -1.23 0.24 2.73
N ALA A 62 -0.17 -0.54 2.57
CA ALA A 62 1.18 -0.01 2.56
C ALA A 62 1.48 0.67 1.21
N GLY A 63 2.02 1.88 1.26
CA GLY A 63 2.45 2.62 0.06
C GLY A 63 1.35 3.34 -0.70
N ARG A 64 0.10 3.25 -0.28
CA ARG A 64 -0.97 4.10 -0.78
C ARG A 64 -1.33 5.14 0.26
N GLU A 65 -0.41 5.99 0.53
CA GLU A 65 -0.71 7.18 1.25
C GLU A 65 -1.40 8.16 0.30
N SER A 66 -2.67 7.87 -0.02
CA SER A 66 -3.52 8.71 -0.87
C SER A 66 -3.54 10.17 -0.40
N TYR A 67 -3.27 10.39 0.89
CA TYR A 67 -3.15 11.72 1.45
C TYR A 67 -1.95 12.49 0.91
N LEU A 68 -0.88 11.83 0.44
CA LEU A 68 0.27 12.52 -0.19
C LEU A 68 -0.07 13.05 -1.59
N THR A 69 -1.12 12.52 -2.21
CA THR A 69 -1.65 13.04 -3.49
C THR A 69 -2.67 14.15 -3.27
N ASP A 70 -3.14 14.34 -2.03
CA ASP A 70 -4.03 15.42 -1.67
C ASP A 70 -3.40 16.78 -1.99
N LYS A 71 -4.19 17.69 -2.57
CA LYS A 71 -3.71 19.00 -3.03
C LYS A 71 -3.18 19.85 -1.87
N ALA A 72 -3.86 19.83 -0.73
CA ALA A 72 -3.46 20.62 0.43
C ALA A 72 -2.18 20.07 1.06
N VAL A 73 -2.04 18.74 1.16
CA VAL A 73 -0.81 18.08 1.63
C VAL A 73 0.36 18.36 0.70
N ARG A 74 0.17 18.26 -0.63
CA ARG A 74 1.20 18.59 -1.61
C ARG A 74 1.66 20.03 -1.50
N THR A 75 0.72 20.95 -1.25
CA THR A 75 1.01 22.36 -1.03
C THR A 75 1.85 22.56 0.23
N ALA A 76 1.51 21.87 1.34
CA ALA A 76 2.30 21.92 2.57
C ALA A 76 3.72 21.38 2.36
N LEU A 77 3.87 20.22 1.71
CA LEU A 77 5.17 19.64 1.41
C LEU A 77 6.02 20.55 0.50
N ALA A 78 5.40 21.18 -0.49
CA ALA A 78 6.08 22.17 -1.33
C ALA A 78 6.53 23.39 -0.52
N PHE A 79 5.70 23.86 0.40
CA PHE A 79 6.07 24.94 1.32
C PHE A 79 7.29 24.56 2.17
N PHE A 80 7.27 23.40 2.83
CA PHE A 80 8.39 22.94 3.64
C PHE A 80 9.69 22.78 2.83
N ARG A 81 9.61 22.28 1.58
CA ARG A 81 10.76 22.21 0.67
C ARG A 81 11.32 23.61 0.39
N SER A 82 10.45 24.58 0.11
CA SER A 82 10.86 25.96 -0.15
C SER A 82 11.54 26.66 1.03
N LEU A 83 11.21 26.25 2.28
CA LEU A 83 11.88 26.75 3.49
C LEU A 83 13.28 26.14 3.70
N GLN A 84 13.50 24.93 3.18
CA GLN A 84 14.80 24.26 3.33
C GLN A 84 15.84 24.74 2.35
N SER A 85 15.43 25.09 1.14
CA SER A 85 16.31 25.58 0.08
C SER A 85 15.72 26.83 -0.53
N GLY A 86 16.30 27.96 -0.22
CA GLY A 86 15.90 29.25 -0.81
C GLY A 86 16.08 29.30 -2.34
N SER A 87 16.82 28.35 -2.92
CA SER A 87 17.02 28.20 -4.36
C SER A 87 15.94 27.35 -5.04
N ASP A 88 15.10 26.62 -4.29
CA ASP A 88 14.02 25.78 -4.84
C ASP A 88 12.80 26.64 -5.28
N ARG A 89 12.98 27.29 -6.43
CA ARG A 89 11.95 28.14 -7.03
C ARG A 89 10.69 27.35 -7.42
N LEU A 90 10.84 26.08 -7.78
CA LEU A 90 9.72 25.24 -8.19
C LEU A 90 8.80 24.95 -6.99
N SER A 91 9.36 24.52 -5.88
CA SER A 91 8.58 24.27 -4.65
C SER A 91 7.94 25.57 -4.13
N ALA A 92 8.65 26.69 -4.18
CA ALA A 92 8.09 27.99 -3.80
C ALA A 92 6.93 28.40 -4.71
N HIS A 93 7.03 28.17 -6.02
CA HIS A 93 5.96 28.42 -6.97
C HIS A 93 4.74 27.55 -6.73
N LEU A 94 4.93 26.23 -6.53
CA LEU A 94 3.85 25.29 -6.24
C LEU A 94 3.12 25.63 -4.93
N ALA A 95 3.86 25.97 -3.88
CA ALA A 95 3.27 26.42 -2.62
C ALA A 95 2.46 27.70 -2.79
N SER A 96 3.02 28.70 -3.47
CA SER A 96 2.33 29.98 -3.74
C SER A 96 1.09 29.80 -4.62
N ALA A 97 1.12 28.90 -5.60
CA ALA A 97 -0.04 28.57 -6.45
C ALA A 97 -1.18 27.89 -5.64
N GLY A 98 -0.83 27.10 -4.63
CA GLY A 98 -1.82 26.45 -3.77
C GLY A 98 -2.39 27.33 -2.67
N LEU A 99 -1.60 28.27 -2.13
CA LEU A 99 -1.95 29.11 -0.98
C LEU A 99 -2.45 30.52 -1.36
N GLY A 100 -1.97 31.04 -2.48
CA GLY A 100 -2.04 32.47 -2.78
C GLY A 100 -0.91 33.26 -2.10
N LYS A 101 -0.61 34.47 -2.64
CA LYS A 101 0.53 35.25 -2.21
C LYS A 101 0.46 35.71 -0.74
N GLU A 102 -0.67 36.23 -0.32
CA GLU A 102 -0.87 36.76 1.04
C GLU A 102 -0.69 35.66 2.12
N ARG A 103 -1.28 34.50 1.88
CA ARG A 103 -1.22 33.37 2.83
C ARG A 103 0.18 32.74 2.86
N MET A 104 0.85 32.70 1.71
CA MET A 104 2.25 32.26 1.62
C MET A 104 3.18 33.15 2.43
N GLU A 105 2.97 34.47 2.38
CA GLU A 105 3.76 35.45 3.14
C GLU A 105 3.49 35.36 4.64
N ALA A 106 2.22 35.28 5.04
CA ALA A 106 1.83 35.10 6.43
C ALA A 106 2.45 33.82 7.05
N LEU A 107 2.41 32.69 6.31
CA LEU A 107 3.04 31.45 6.75
C LEU A 107 4.57 31.58 6.83
N ARG A 108 5.20 32.21 5.86
CA ARG A 108 6.66 32.48 5.95
C ARG A 108 7.03 33.27 7.18
N MET A 109 6.26 34.28 7.55
CA MET A 109 6.48 35.01 8.80
C MET A 109 6.29 34.15 10.03
N ALA A 110 5.22 33.35 10.09
CA ALA A 110 4.96 32.44 11.21
C ALA A 110 6.08 31.38 11.40
N PHE A 111 6.72 30.96 10.32
CA PHE A 111 7.82 30.00 10.36
C PHE A 111 9.22 30.63 10.40
N ALA A 112 9.35 31.96 10.21
CA ALA A 112 10.64 32.66 10.15
C ALA A 112 11.43 32.59 11.48
N GLU A 113 10.73 32.60 12.61
CA GLU A 113 11.37 32.52 13.94
C GLU A 113 11.79 31.09 14.32
N LEU A 114 11.32 30.09 13.57
CA LEU A 114 11.63 28.71 13.81
C LEU A 114 12.88 28.29 13.02
N ALA A 115 13.82 27.65 13.71
CA ALA A 115 14.94 26.99 13.04
C ALA A 115 14.45 25.70 12.36
N VAL A 116 13.74 25.83 11.23
CA VAL A 116 13.04 24.73 10.53
C VAL A 116 13.93 23.48 10.32
N GLN A 117 15.24 23.69 10.20
CA GLN A 117 16.21 22.59 10.05
C GLN A 117 16.49 21.83 11.36
N LYS A 118 16.23 22.45 12.52
CA LYS A 118 16.50 21.89 13.86
C LYS A 118 15.24 21.45 14.59
N GLU A 119 14.08 21.94 14.14
CA GLU A 119 12.80 21.57 14.75
C GLU A 119 12.35 20.16 14.34
N LYS A 120 11.62 19.51 15.24
CA LYS A 120 11.00 18.21 14.92
C LYS A 120 9.92 18.40 13.85
N PRO A 121 9.89 17.52 12.84
CA PRO A 121 8.90 17.61 11.75
C PRO A 121 7.45 17.69 12.23
N VAL A 122 7.11 16.90 13.26
CA VAL A 122 5.77 16.89 13.83
C VAL A 122 5.33 18.28 14.32
N ARG A 123 6.24 19.03 14.95
CA ARG A 123 5.93 20.37 15.45
C ARG A 123 5.69 21.37 14.32
N LEU A 124 6.44 21.25 13.23
CA LEU A 124 6.24 22.08 12.04
C LEU A 124 4.91 21.77 11.36
N VAL A 125 4.55 20.47 11.31
CA VAL A 125 3.25 20.04 10.76
C VAL A 125 2.10 20.47 11.67
N ASP A 126 2.25 20.41 13.02
CA ASP A 126 1.25 20.90 13.96
C ASP A 126 1.03 22.42 13.83
N LEU A 127 2.10 23.20 13.67
CA LEU A 127 1.99 24.63 13.42
C LEU A 127 1.26 24.90 12.09
N TRP A 128 1.58 24.16 11.04
CA TRP A 128 0.89 24.26 9.75
C TRP A 128 -0.61 23.98 9.91
N ILE A 129 -0.96 22.89 10.57
CA ILE A 129 -2.36 22.47 10.82
C ILE A 129 -3.12 23.61 11.51
N GLY A 130 -2.56 24.16 12.60
CA GLY A 130 -3.19 25.25 13.34
C GLY A 130 -3.33 26.54 12.52
N GLN A 131 -2.31 26.92 11.72
CA GLN A 131 -2.38 28.11 10.86
C GLN A 131 -3.39 27.96 9.71
N MET A 132 -3.69 26.73 9.31
CA MET A 132 -4.57 26.44 8.19
C MET A 132 -5.98 26.00 8.63
N GLY A 133 -6.21 25.76 9.94
CA GLY A 133 -7.49 25.26 10.47
C GLY A 133 -7.81 23.85 9.98
N LEU A 134 -6.82 22.95 10.01
CA LEU A 134 -6.92 21.61 9.43
C LEU A 134 -6.87 20.50 10.51
N GLU A 135 -7.27 20.82 11.75
CA GLU A 135 -7.21 19.91 12.90
C GLU A 135 -7.98 18.60 12.67
N ASP A 136 -9.12 18.69 12.00
CA ASP A 136 -10.00 17.56 11.71
C ASP A 136 -9.71 16.86 10.39
N ASP A 137 -8.74 17.36 9.60
CA ASP A 137 -8.42 16.79 8.31
C ASP A 137 -7.70 15.45 8.42
N ALA A 138 -8.28 14.41 7.80
CA ALA A 138 -7.76 13.04 7.87
C ALA A 138 -6.39 12.88 7.18
N ALA A 139 -6.13 13.66 6.11
CA ALA A 139 -4.88 13.60 5.38
C ALA A 139 -3.75 14.20 6.22
N PHE A 140 -4.02 15.32 6.90
CA PHE A 140 -3.06 15.96 7.79
C PHE A 140 -2.82 15.18 9.08
N ARG A 141 -3.82 14.47 9.61
CA ARG A 141 -3.59 13.53 10.74
C ARG A 141 -2.60 12.43 10.36
N ARG A 142 -2.67 11.91 9.12
CA ARG A 142 -1.72 10.90 8.61
C ARG A 142 -0.33 11.49 8.38
N LEU A 143 -0.25 12.69 7.78
CA LEU A 143 1.02 13.41 7.60
C LEU A 143 1.70 13.68 8.94
N ARG A 144 0.94 14.11 9.96
CA ARG A 144 1.41 14.30 11.33
C ARG A 144 1.98 13.00 11.93
N GLY A 145 1.29 11.87 11.73
CA GLY A 145 1.76 10.56 12.17
C GLY A 145 3.10 10.18 11.52
N LEU A 146 3.26 10.43 10.22
CA LEU A 146 4.52 10.20 9.53
C LEU A 146 5.62 11.16 10.02
N ALA A 147 5.30 12.43 10.20
CA ALA A 147 6.23 13.44 10.68
C ALA A 147 6.75 13.13 12.12
N ALA A 148 5.94 12.46 12.94
CA ALA A 148 6.37 12.02 14.27
C ALA A 148 7.45 10.93 14.23
N CYS A 149 7.55 10.16 13.14
CA CYS A 149 8.55 9.11 12.95
C CYS A 149 9.88 9.64 12.39
N ALA A 150 9.90 10.81 11.77
CA ALA A 150 11.08 11.39 11.17
C ALA A 150 11.89 12.21 12.18
N LYS A 151 13.23 12.15 12.09
CA LYS A 151 14.15 12.90 12.95
C LYS A 151 14.27 14.36 12.56
N SER A 152 14.13 14.63 11.24
CA SER A 152 14.26 15.97 10.69
C SER A 152 13.35 16.18 9.47
N MET A 153 13.03 17.44 9.14
CA MET A 153 12.21 17.76 7.97
C MET A 153 12.88 17.32 6.65
N PRO A 154 14.21 17.45 6.44
CA PRO A 154 14.89 16.88 5.29
C PRO A 154 14.67 15.37 5.13
N GLU A 155 14.76 14.61 6.23
CA GLU A 155 14.53 13.16 6.24
C GLU A 155 13.08 12.82 5.85
N LEU A 156 12.10 13.51 6.42
CA LEU A 156 10.70 13.35 6.07
C LEU A 156 10.46 13.57 4.57
N LEU A 157 10.95 14.70 4.04
CA LEU A 157 10.75 15.06 2.65
C LEU A 157 11.49 14.13 1.67
N ALA A 158 12.69 13.67 2.03
CA ALA A 158 13.44 12.70 1.25
C ALA A 158 12.72 11.35 1.20
N SER A 159 12.24 10.85 2.34
CA SER A 159 11.51 9.58 2.42
C SER A 159 10.22 9.61 1.61
N ILE A 160 9.47 10.70 1.67
CA ILE A 160 8.27 10.89 0.83
C ILE A 160 8.66 10.92 -0.65
N ALA A 161 9.74 11.61 -1.03
CA ALA A 161 10.18 11.69 -2.41
C ALA A 161 10.63 10.35 -2.98
N LEU A 162 11.21 9.49 -2.14
CA LEU A 162 11.70 8.16 -2.52
C LEU A 162 10.65 7.04 -2.36
N GLY A 163 9.44 7.35 -1.85
CA GLY A 163 8.43 6.35 -1.55
C GLY A 163 8.82 5.43 -0.40
N GLN A 164 9.66 5.92 0.53
CA GLN A 164 10.23 5.17 1.65
C GLN A 164 9.50 5.47 2.98
N GLU A 165 8.25 5.91 2.92
CA GLU A 165 7.45 6.26 4.12
C GLU A 165 7.31 5.06 5.07
N GLY A 166 7.25 3.85 4.53
CA GLY A 166 7.24 2.62 5.29
C GLY A 166 8.51 2.41 6.13
N ASP A 167 9.66 2.85 5.64
CA ASP A 167 10.94 2.72 6.35
C ASP A 167 11.06 3.71 7.51
N LEU A 168 10.52 4.92 7.35
CA LEU A 168 10.41 5.88 8.47
C LEU A 168 9.59 5.33 9.62
N ARG A 169 8.47 4.70 9.32
CA ARG A 169 7.62 4.09 10.34
C ARG A 169 8.30 2.95 11.09
N ARG A 170 9.20 2.22 10.43
CA ARG A 170 9.97 1.13 11.05
C ARG A 170 11.12 1.60 11.93
N SER A 171 11.75 2.72 11.57
CA SER A 171 12.87 3.29 12.35
C SER A 171 12.42 4.02 13.61
N GLY A 172 11.17 4.45 13.68
CA GLY A 172 10.59 5.19 14.81
C GLY A 172 9.66 4.32 15.62
N THR A 173 10.13 3.77 16.75
CA THR A 173 9.38 3.14 17.86
C THR A 173 8.40 2.02 17.52
N ARG A 174 8.37 0.99 18.39
CA ARG A 174 7.45 -0.16 18.39
C ARG A 174 6.10 0.19 17.78
N THR A 175 5.93 -0.13 16.53
CA THR A 175 4.64 -0.12 15.87
C THR A 175 3.80 -1.18 16.56
N TYR A 176 2.68 -0.78 17.14
CA TYR A 176 1.56 -1.69 17.33
C TYR A 176 1.19 -2.15 15.93
N HIS A 177 1.62 -3.34 15.54
CA HIS A 177 1.12 -3.99 14.35
C HIS A 177 -0.34 -4.28 14.65
N SER A 178 -1.24 -3.48 14.09
CA SER A 178 -2.62 -3.93 13.99
C SER A 178 -2.57 -5.23 13.20
N ASP A 179 -3.14 -6.29 13.73
CA ASP A 179 -3.24 -7.57 13.03
C ASP A 179 -4.12 -7.37 11.78
N ALA A 180 -3.48 -7.02 10.67
CA ALA A 180 -4.12 -6.62 9.43
C ALA A 180 -3.28 -7.01 8.22
N VAL A 181 -3.94 -7.51 7.17
CA VAL A 181 -3.33 -7.80 5.87
C VAL A 181 -2.68 -6.55 5.29
N THR A 182 -1.52 -6.70 4.66
CA THR A 182 -0.78 -5.60 4.05
C THR A 182 -0.83 -5.66 2.52
N PRO A 183 -1.81 -5.01 1.86
CA PRO A 183 -1.81 -4.85 0.41
C PRO A 183 -0.79 -3.77 0.00
N MET A 184 0.04 -4.07 -1.03
CA MET A 184 1.03 -3.14 -1.56
C MET A 184 1.41 -3.45 -3.00
N THR A 185 2.04 -2.48 -3.67
CA THR A 185 2.59 -2.73 -5.01
C THR A 185 3.84 -3.62 -4.95
N LEU A 186 4.13 -4.33 -6.06
CA LEU A 186 5.40 -5.06 -6.20
C LEU A 186 6.62 -4.18 -5.94
N HIS A 187 6.61 -2.94 -6.40
CA HIS A 187 7.71 -1.99 -6.14
C HIS A 187 7.81 -1.62 -4.65
N GLY A 188 6.67 -1.40 -3.99
CA GLY A 188 6.62 -1.07 -2.57
C GLY A 188 7.03 -2.22 -1.64
N SER A 189 7.09 -3.44 -2.15
CA SER A 189 7.48 -4.62 -1.37
C SER A 189 9.00 -4.82 -1.27
N LYS A 190 9.79 -4.03 -1.99
CA LYS A 190 11.26 -4.15 -1.98
C LYS A 190 11.81 -3.93 -0.57
N GLY A 191 12.62 -4.89 -0.10
CA GLY A 191 13.22 -4.85 1.24
C GLY A 191 12.30 -5.28 2.37
N LEU A 192 11.05 -5.69 2.09
CA LEU A 192 10.12 -6.28 3.04
C LEU A 192 10.10 -7.80 2.86
N GLU A 193 9.69 -8.50 3.92
CA GLU A 193 9.48 -9.96 3.89
C GLU A 193 8.27 -10.29 4.78
N PHE A 194 7.52 -11.30 4.36
CA PHE A 194 6.29 -11.72 5.02
C PHE A 194 6.21 -13.24 5.07
N PRO A 195 5.69 -13.84 6.14
CA PRO A 195 5.45 -15.29 6.19
C PRO A 195 4.65 -15.78 4.99
N VAL A 196 3.57 -15.07 4.62
CA VAL A 196 2.69 -15.43 3.51
C VAL A 196 2.57 -14.27 2.52
N VAL A 197 2.75 -14.56 1.24
CA VAL A 197 2.59 -13.58 0.15
C VAL A 197 1.57 -14.08 -0.87
N PHE A 198 0.54 -13.28 -1.09
CA PHE A 198 -0.36 -13.41 -2.22
C PHE A 198 0.09 -12.45 -3.33
N LEU A 199 0.47 -12.97 -4.48
CA LEU A 199 0.81 -12.16 -5.65
C LEU A 199 -0.36 -12.20 -6.63
N CYS A 200 -1.11 -11.11 -6.72
CA CYS A 200 -2.36 -11.01 -7.45
C CYS A 200 -2.18 -10.52 -8.89
N GLY A 201 -2.96 -11.12 -9.79
CA GLY A 201 -2.97 -10.72 -11.20
C GLY A 201 -1.73 -11.12 -11.96
N VAL A 202 -1.23 -12.35 -11.72
CA VAL A 202 -0.14 -12.95 -12.49
C VAL A 202 -0.67 -13.38 -13.87
N ASN A 203 -1.12 -12.37 -14.62
CA ASN A 203 -1.80 -12.51 -15.90
C ASN A 203 -1.05 -11.79 -17.01
N GLU A 204 -1.18 -12.28 -18.22
CA GLU A 204 -0.72 -11.58 -19.43
C GLU A 204 -1.27 -10.16 -19.49
N GLY A 205 -0.41 -9.17 -19.79
CA GLY A 205 -0.78 -7.75 -19.82
C GLY A 205 -0.80 -7.03 -18.46
N ILE A 206 -0.76 -7.77 -17.35
CA ILE A 206 -0.65 -7.23 -16.00
C ILE A 206 0.75 -7.47 -15.44
N ILE A 207 1.23 -8.71 -15.51
CA ILE A 207 2.60 -9.12 -15.22
C ILE A 207 3.02 -10.09 -16.34
N PRO A 208 3.87 -9.68 -17.29
CA PRO A 208 4.46 -8.35 -17.48
C PRO A 208 3.45 -7.27 -17.80
N HIS A 209 3.68 -6.05 -17.27
CA HIS A 209 2.82 -4.91 -17.55
C HIS A 209 3.10 -4.37 -18.95
N THR A 210 2.13 -4.49 -19.84
CA THR A 210 2.16 -3.81 -21.12
C THR A 210 1.60 -2.40 -20.93
N GLY A 211 2.47 -1.42 -20.67
CA GLY A 211 2.05 -0.03 -20.52
C GLY A 211 1.29 0.50 -21.74
N MET A 212 0.54 1.62 -21.58
CA MET A 212 -0.26 2.25 -22.64
C MET A 212 0.50 2.54 -23.95
N ARG A 213 1.83 2.43 -23.96
CA ARG A 213 2.71 2.69 -25.12
C ARG A 213 3.62 1.51 -25.49
N GLY A 214 3.37 0.32 -24.95
CA GLY A 214 4.20 -0.86 -25.29
C GLY A 214 5.67 -0.76 -24.83
N GLN A 215 5.99 0.07 -23.86
CA GLN A 215 7.36 0.44 -23.50
C GLN A 215 7.85 -0.18 -22.18
N SER A 216 7.24 -1.22 -21.64
CA SER A 216 7.82 -1.92 -20.49
C SER A 216 8.96 -2.83 -20.98
N ASP A 217 10.11 -2.73 -20.34
CA ASP A 217 11.20 -3.70 -20.54
C ASP A 217 10.79 -5.04 -19.90
N PRO A 218 10.63 -6.12 -20.70
CA PRO A 218 10.29 -7.43 -20.16
C PRO A 218 11.30 -7.95 -19.14
N GLY A 219 12.57 -7.53 -19.25
CA GLY A 219 13.62 -7.88 -18.31
C GLY A 219 13.42 -7.24 -16.95
N GLU A 220 12.97 -5.98 -16.93
CA GLU A 220 12.64 -5.27 -15.69
C GLU A 220 11.39 -5.84 -15.04
N GLU A 221 10.35 -6.13 -15.80
CA GLU A 221 9.12 -6.78 -15.30
C GLU A 221 9.41 -8.16 -14.71
N ARG A 222 10.31 -8.94 -15.32
CA ARG A 222 10.76 -10.23 -14.80
C ARG A 222 11.51 -10.07 -13.47
N ARG A 223 12.42 -9.09 -13.35
CA ARG A 223 13.10 -8.79 -12.08
C ARG A 223 12.12 -8.38 -11.00
N LEU A 224 11.13 -7.57 -11.35
CA LEU A 224 10.09 -7.13 -10.42
C LEU A 224 9.21 -8.30 -9.94
N PHE A 225 8.84 -9.20 -10.85
CA PHE A 225 8.12 -10.42 -10.51
C PHE A 225 8.95 -11.31 -9.55
N TYR A 226 10.23 -11.50 -9.86
CA TYR A 226 11.16 -12.22 -8.98
C TYR A 226 11.26 -11.56 -7.59
N VAL A 227 11.38 -10.23 -7.53
CA VAL A 227 11.37 -9.50 -6.25
C VAL A 227 10.11 -9.80 -5.47
N GLY A 228 8.94 -9.78 -6.11
CA GLY A 228 7.67 -10.11 -5.46
C GLY A 228 7.64 -11.53 -4.90
N MET A 229 8.11 -12.51 -5.66
CA MET A 229 8.18 -13.91 -5.20
C MET A 229 9.10 -14.08 -3.98
N THR A 230 10.25 -13.40 -3.98
CA THR A 230 11.23 -13.48 -2.88
C THR A 230 10.79 -12.73 -1.62
N ARG A 231 9.62 -12.13 -1.59
CA ARG A 231 9.05 -11.52 -0.37
C ARG A 231 8.41 -12.54 0.55
N ALA A 232 8.10 -13.74 0.05
CA ALA A 232 7.56 -14.84 0.85
C ALA A 232 8.67 -15.56 1.59
N GLN A 233 8.49 -15.71 2.90
CA GLN A 233 9.38 -16.49 3.76
C GLN A 233 8.97 -17.96 3.81
N GLU A 234 7.66 -18.23 3.88
CA GLU A 234 7.11 -19.58 4.08
C GLU A 234 6.19 -20.01 2.93
N GLU A 235 5.23 -19.17 2.55
CA GLU A 235 4.21 -19.55 1.57
C GLU A 235 3.97 -18.45 0.54
N LEU A 236 4.01 -18.84 -0.75
CA LEU A 236 3.77 -17.97 -1.88
C LEU A 236 2.56 -18.46 -2.69
N LEU A 237 1.55 -17.61 -2.82
CA LEU A 237 0.37 -17.87 -3.64
C LEU A 237 0.36 -16.96 -4.86
N LEU A 238 0.45 -17.55 -6.05
CA LEU A 238 0.38 -16.85 -7.33
C LEU A 238 -1.04 -16.92 -7.88
N LEU A 239 -1.75 -15.79 -7.90
CA LEU A 239 -3.16 -15.73 -8.30
C LEU A 239 -3.31 -15.25 -9.74
N THR A 240 -3.97 -16.08 -10.55
CA THR A 240 -4.28 -15.78 -11.94
C THR A 240 -5.78 -15.75 -12.18
N SER A 241 -6.22 -14.87 -13.08
CA SER A 241 -7.60 -14.81 -13.59
C SER A 241 -7.55 -14.56 -15.09
N GLY A 242 -7.93 -15.52 -15.92
CA GLY A 242 -7.80 -15.47 -17.38
C GLY A 242 -6.47 -16.04 -17.88
N ALA A 243 -5.85 -15.43 -18.92
CA ALA A 243 -4.60 -15.91 -19.51
C ALA A 243 -3.44 -15.76 -18.51
N PRO A 244 -2.78 -16.86 -18.09
CA PRO A 244 -1.66 -16.78 -17.16
C PRO A 244 -0.47 -16.04 -17.76
N SER A 245 0.31 -15.39 -16.90
CA SER A 245 1.57 -14.74 -17.26
C SER A 245 2.55 -15.71 -17.90
N VAL A 246 3.27 -15.25 -18.91
CA VAL A 246 4.39 -16.01 -19.52
C VAL A 246 5.48 -16.35 -18.49
N PHE A 247 5.65 -15.54 -17.45
CA PHE A 247 6.65 -15.78 -16.42
C PHE A 247 6.38 -17.02 -15.56
N LEU A 248 5.14 -17.50 -15.50
CA LEU A 248 4.82 -18.76 -14.85
C LEU A 248 5.43 -19.97 -15.57
N GLY A 249 5.74 -19.84 -16.86
CA GLY A 249 6.42 -20.87 -17.65
C GLY A 249 7.90 -21.04 -17.26
N ASP A 250 8.50 -20.05 -16.61
CA ASP A 250 9.90 -20.08 -16.17
C ASP A 250 10.06 -20.82 -14.82
N ILE A 251 8.96 -21.06 -14.12
CA ILE A 251 8.97 -21.78 -12.83
C ILE A 251 8.88 -23.28 -13.10
N PRO A 252 9.83 -24.10 -12.55
CA PRO A 252 9.77 -25.55 -12.71
C PRO A 252 8.44 -26.13 -12.24
N LYS A 253 7.86 -27.02 -13.03
CA LYS A 253 6.52 -27.60 -12.76
C LYS A 253 6.43 -28.38 -11.47
N ASP A 254 7.53 -28.98 -11.04
CA ASP A 254 7.67 -29.71 -9.77
C ASP A 254 7.68 -28.79 -8.53
N ARG A 255 7.81 -27.47 -8.75
CA ARG A 255 7.77 -26.45 -7.71
C ARG A 255 6.44 -25.70 -7.63
N LEU A 256 5.49 -26.02 -8.53
CA LEU A 256 4.18 -25.39 -8.59
C LEU A 256 3.07 -26.40 -8.27
N GLU A 257 2.39 -26.17 -7.19
CA GLU A 257 1.10 -26.82 -6.92
C GLU A 257 -0.01 -25.97 -7.56
N ARG A 258 -0.83 -26.58 -8.42
CA ARG A 258 -1.95 -25.89 -9.08
C ARG A 258 -3.26 -26.31 -8.43
N SER A 259 -3.99 -25.33 -7.91
CA SER A 259 -5.34 -25.53 -7.46
C SER A 259 -6.32 -24.69 -8.26
N ALA A 260 -7.50 -25.22 -8.58
CA ALA A 260 -8.57 -24.43 -9.14
C ALA A 260 -9.22 -23.59 -8.05
N VAL A 261 -9.24 -22.28 -8.23
CA VAL A 261 -10.00 -21.38 -7.34
C VAL A 261 -11.49 -21.62 -7.63
N TRP A 262 -12.27 -21.67 -6.55
CA TRP A 262 -13.72 -21.74 -6.60
C TRP A 262 -14.30 -20.62 -7.48
N THR A 263 -15.01 -21.01 -8.52
CA THR A 263 -15.87 -20.12 -9.29
C THR A 263 -17.20 -20.00 -8.56
N ARG A 264 -17.61 -18.76 -8.25
CA ARG A 264 -18.94 -18.50 -7.69
C ARG A 264 -19.96 -19.14 -8.61
N PRO A 265 -20.87 -20.00 -8.13
CA PRO A 265 -21.99 -20.46 -8.95
C PRO A 265 -22.72 -19.21 -9.46
N GLU A 266 -23.01 -19.15 -10.76
CA GLU A 266 -23.91 -18.14 -11.29
C GLU A 266 -25.21 -18.24 -10.51
N GLU A 267 -25.60 -17.17 -9.80
CA GLU A 267 -26.94 -17.11 -9.21
C GLU A 267 -27.91 -17.28 -10.37
N PRO A 268 -28.81 -18.27 -10.29
CA PRO A 268 -29.83 -18.41 -11.32
C PRO A 268 -30.58 -17.07 -11.38
N ALA A 269 -30.69 -16.52 -12.59
CA ALA A 269 -31.39 -15.28 -12.82
C ALA A 269 -32.74 -15.34 -12.09
N LYS A 270 -32.94 -14.44 -11.11
CA LYS A 270 -34.24 -14.33 -10.44
C LYS A 270 -35.25 -14.04 -11.53
N GLN A 271 -36.04 -15.03 -11.91
CA GLN A 271 -37.24 -14.82 -12.69
C GLN A 271 -38.12 -13.88 -11.88
N MET A 272 -38.20 -12.64 -12.33
CA MET A 272 -39.21 -11.72 -11.82
C MET A 272 -40.57 -12.27 -12.29
N SER A 273 -41.28 -12.91 -11.37
CA SER A 273 -42.69 -13.22 -11.56
C SER A 273 -43.45 -11.89 -11.61
N LEU A 274 -43.93 -11.54 -12.79
CA LEU A 274 -44.90 -10.49 -13.03
C LEU A 274 -46.28 -11.08 -12.71
N PHE A 275 -46.67 -11.05 -11.42
CA PHE A 275 -48.10 -11.08 -11.03
C PHE A 275 -48.19 -10.39 -9.66
#